data_e9dc9866fc68473f6f5705a27b305679
#
_entry.id   e9dc9866fc68473f6f5705a27b305679
#
_cell.length_a   1.000
_cell.length_b   1.000
_cell.length_c   1.000
_cell.angle_alpha   90.00
_cell.angle_beta   90.00
_cell.angle_gamma   90.00
#
_symmetry.space_group_name_H-M   'P 1'
#
loop_
_entity.id
_entity.type
_entity.pdbx_description
1 polymer ?
#
loop_
_entity_poly.entity_id
_entity_poly.type
_entity_poly.pdbx_seq_one_letter_code
_entity_poly.pdbx_strand_id
1 'polypeptide(L)'
;AVANATNGGIGVQADDIKVDLNDLADADVDEANDLIAIVDANDSNATRKESIVDFVAAIAGTGISAAAGKLSVAAASGVNALGSGGNADATLTESFNFATATITANRTYTMPASAGRDLGDVVTVKLSNVDPGVKVTVTRAGSQTIDGGTSVVLESPGTAVSFKYVAADTWMIF
;
A
#
# COMPACT_ATOMS: atom_id res chain seq x y z
N ALA A 1 -16.22 29.21 45.55
CA ALA A 1 -16.31 27.76 45.26
C ALA A 1 -16.30 27.57 43.73
N VAL A 2 -15.43 26.78 43.22
CA VAL A 2 -15.49 26.35 41.81
C VAL A 2 -16.53 25.26 41.74
N ALA A 3 -17.62 25.50 41.01
CA ALA A 3 -18.64 24.50 40.81
C ALA A 3 -18.17 23.50 39.76
N ASN A 4 -18.26 22.21 40.06
CA ASN A 4 -18.09 21.15 39.08
C ASN A 4 -19.27 21.19 38.12
N ALA A 5 -19.04 21.42 36.84
CA ALA A 5 -20.13 21.35 35.86
C ALA A 5 -20.40 19.88 35.53
N THR A 6 -21.66 19.48 35.56
CA THR A 6 -22.09 18.17 35.08
C THR A 6 -21.63 18.01 33.63
N ASN A 7 -20.94 16.93 33.31
CA ASN A 7 -20.29 16.69 32.01
C ASN A 7 -19.14 17.66 31.64
N GLY A 8 -18.53 18.30 32.65
CA GLY A 8 -17.43 19.27 32.42
C GLY A 8 -16.03 18.65 32.32
N GLY A 9 -15.88 17.36 32.58
CA GLY A 9 -14.59 16.66 32.52
C GLY A 9 -13.54 17.15 33.54
N ILE A 10 -13.91 18.05 34.47
CA ILE A 10 -13.02 18.56 35.52
C ILE A 10 -13.61 18.26 36.87
N GLY A 11 -12.96 17.36 37.62
CA GLY A 11 -13.26 17.08 39.00
C GLY A 11 -12.55 18.05 39.94
N VAL A 12 -13.32 18.74 40.82
CA VAL A 12 -12.77 19.63 41.86
C VAL A 12 -13.04 19.01 43.21
N GLN A 13 -11.96 18.73 43.96
CA GLN A 13 -12.02 18.27 45.35
C GLN A 13 -11.35 19.30 46.25
N ALA A 14 -11.40 19.08 47.58
CA ALA A 14 -10.94 20.06 48.56
C ALA A 14 -9.47 20.47 48.33
N ASP A 15 -8.62 19.57 47.87
CA ASP A 15 -7.19 19.74 47.69
C ASP A 15 -6.70 19.43 46.28
N ASP A 16 -7.61 19.13 45.33
CA ASP A 16 -7.21 18.61 44.02
C ASP A 16 -8.17 19.05 42.90
N ILE A 17 -7.59 19.30 41.73
CA ILE A 17 -8.33 19.51 40.47
C ILE A 17 -7.82 18.43 39.52
N LYS A 18 -8.70 17.52 39.12
CA LYS A 18 -8.36 16.44 38.18
C LYS A 18 -9.24 16.50 36.93
N VAL A 19 -8.70 16.05 35.83
CA VAL A 19 -9.48 15.78 34.63
C VAL A 19 -10.15 14.42 34.80
N ASP A 20 -11.47 14.38 34.75
CA ASP A 20 -12.27 13.14 34.79
C ASP A 20 -12.99 12.98 33.46
N LEU A 21 -12.40 12.15 32.62
CA LEU A 21 -12.92 11.90 31.27
C LEU A 21 -14.20 11.04 31.30
N ASN A 22 -14.47 10.32 32.39
CA ASN A 22 -15.71 9.54 32.51
C ASN A 22 -16.95 10.39 32.72
N ASP A 23 -16.78 11.67 33.13
CA ASP A 23 -17.86 12.61 33.28
C ASP A 23 -18.25 13.30 31.95
N LEU A 24 -17.54 13.03 30.89
CA LEU A 24 -17.87 13.56 29.55
C LEU A 24 -18.99 12.74 28.91
N ALA A 25 -19.85 13.42 28.17
CA ALA A 25 -20.84 12.74 27.34
C ALA A 25 -20.16 12.03 26.16
N ASP A 26 -20.68 10.85 25.80
CA ASP A 26 -20.26 10.17 24.59
C ASP A 26 -20.54 11.03 23.35
N ALA A 27 -19.61 11.05 22.43
CA ALA A 27 -19.74 11.70 21.14
C ALA A 27 -19.08 10.84 20.04
N ASP A 28 -19.66 10.88 18.86
CA ASP A 28 -19.00 10.33 17.67
C ASP A 28 -17.88 11.26 17.22
N VAL A 29 -16.78 10.70 16.75
CA VAL A 29 -15.64 11.48 16.23
C VAL A 29 -16.00 12.04 14.86
N ASP A 30 -15.96 13.36 14.73
CA ASP A 30 -16.00 14.07 13.44
C ASP A 30 -14.56 14.34 12.98
N GLU A 31 -14.05 13.46 12.11
CA GLU A 31 -12.66 13.48 11.67
C GLU A 31 -12.25 14.81 11.00
N ALA A 32 -13.22 15.51 10.41
CA ALA A 32 -12.98 16.77 9.70
C ALA A 32 -12.89 17.99 10.62
N ASN A 33 -13.57 17.96 11.78
CA ASN A 33 -13.73 19.12 12.63
C ASN A 33 -13.20 18.94 14.06
N ASP A 34 -13.11 17.69 14.54
CA ASP A 34 -12.61 17.42 15.87
C ASP A 34 -11.09 17.59 15.99
N LEU A 35 -10.66 17.97 17.18
CA LEU A 35 -9.28 18.28 17.51
C LEU A 35 -8.82 17.47 18.71
N ILE A 36 -7.54 17.13 18.74
CA ILE A 36 -6.88 16.51 19.88
C ILE A 36 -5.90 17.50 20.52
N ALA A 37 -5.70 17.39 21.82
CA ALA A 37 -4.67 18.14 22.52
C ALA A 37 -3.34 17.38 22.45
N ILE A 38 -2.27 18.06 22.11
CA ILE A 38 -0.92 17.54 22.09
C ILE A 38 0.01 18.42 22.94
N VAL A 39 1.13 17.84 23.39
CA VAL A 39 2.26 18.60 23.91
C VAL A 39 3.26 18.74 22.77
N ASP A 40 3.46 19.95 22.29
CA ASP A 40 4.33 20.24 21.16
C ASP A 40 5.78 20.40 21.64
N ALA A 41 6.61 19.40 21.39
CA ALA A 41 8.01 19.41 21.75
C ALA A 41 8.83 20.48 21.00
N ASN A 42 8.39 20.88 19.80
CA ASN A 42 9.06 21.89 18.99
C ASN A 42 8.73 23.31 19.44
N ASP A 43 7.68 23.49 20.25
CA ASP A 43 7.28 24.77 20.83
C ASP A 43 7.39 24.75 22.36
N SER A 44 8.58 24.44 22.86
CA SER A 44 8.91 24.45 24.30
C SER A 44 7.96 23.62 25.18
N ASN A 45 7.43 22.54 24.66
CA ASN A 45 6.42 21.68 25.29
C ASN A 45 5.09 22.43 25.61
N ALA A 46 4.74 23.41 24.81
CA ALA A 46 3.45 24.07 24.95
C ALA A 46 2.30 23.12 24.57
N THR A 47 1.17 23.25 25.26
CA THR A 47 -0.04 22.53 24.88
C THR A 47 -0.62 23.17 23.62
N ARG A 48 -0.83 22.37 22.60
CA ARG A 48 -1.41 22.76 21.30
C ARG A 48 -2.61 21.86 20.98
N LYS A 49 -3.37 22.24 19.97
CA LYS A 49 -4.42 21.41 19.36
C LYS A 49 -3.97 20.99 17.96
N GLU A 50 -4.27 19.77 17.61
CA GLU A 50 -4.00 19.20 16.29
C GLU A 50 -5.30 18.64 15.71
N SER A 51 -5.49 18.73 14.40
CA SER A 51 -6.65 18.12 13.77
C SER A 51 -6.53 16.59 13.75
N ILE A 52 -7.64 15.89 13.81
CA ILE A 52 -7.66 14.42 13.65
C ILE A 52 -7.08 14.04 12.28
N VAL A 53 -7.40 14.80 11.23
CA VAL A 53 -6.89 14.55 9.86
C VAL A 53 -5.35 14.59 9.82
N ASP A 54 -4.73 15.64 10.39
CA ASP A 54 -3.28 15.79 10.35
C ASP A 54 -2.59 14.78 11.28
N PHE A 55 -3.16 14.50 12.44
CA PHE A 55 -2.66 13.47 13.34
C PHE A 55 -2.65 12.09 12.65
N VAL A 56 -3.75 11.72 12.00
CA VAL A 56 -3.86 10.45 11.28
C VAL A 56 -2.90 10.40 10.09
N ALA A 57 -2.69 11.53 9.39
CA ALA A 57 -1.69 11.62 8.32
C ALA A 57 -0.25 11.43 8.84
N ALA A 58 0.05 12.00 10.02
CA ALA A 58 1.38 11.89 10.63
C ALA A 58 1.74 10.47 11.08
N ILE A 59 0.77 9.68 11.51
CA ILE A 59 1.00 8.29 11.94
C ILE A 59 0.91 7.26 10.81
N ALA A 60 0.45 7.67 9.62
CA ALA A 60 0.40 6.81 8.45
C ALA A 60 1.84 6.50 7.97
N GLY A 61 2.21 5.21 7.99
CA GLY A 61 3.50 4.71 7.52
C GLY A 61 3.40 4.08 6.13
N THR A 62 4.49 3.46 5.69
CA THR A 62 4.54 2.74 4.41
C THR A 62 3.45 1.68 4.32
N GLY A 63 2.68 1.68 3.23
CA GLY A 63 1.58 0.72 3.00
C GLY A 63 0.26 1.08 3.68
N ILE A 64 0.23 2.19 4.41
CA ILE A 64 -0.99 2.74 5.02
C ILE A 64 -1.25 4.11 4.42
N SER A 65 -2.43 4.33 3.87
CA SER A 65 -2.85 5.65 3.41
C SER A 65 -3.77 6.30 4.43
N ALA A 66 -3.61 7.61 4.62
CA ALA A 66 -4.49 8.45 5.41
C ALA A 66 -5.30 9.35 4.49
N ALA A 67 -6.62 9.36 4.64
CA ALA A 67 -7.49 10.25 3.90
C ALA A 67 -8.70 10.60 4.78
N ALA A 68 -9.03 11.88 4.86
CA ALA A 68 -10.17 12.38 5.63
C ALA A 68 -10.22 11.84 7.06
N GLY A 69 -9.09 11.82 7.78
CA GLY A 69 -9.01 11.34 9.16
C GLY A 69 -9.08 9.82 9.34
N LYS A 70 -9.06 9.03 8.25
CA LYS A 70 -9.14 7.56 8.30
C LYS A 70 -7.87 6.92 7.77
N LEU A 71 -7.41 5.88 8.46
CA LEU A 71 -6.35 5.01 7.96
C LEU A 71 -6.97 3.89 7.13
N SER A 72 -6.40 3.67 5.96
CA SER A 72 -6.72 2.51 5.15
C SER A 72 -5.42 1.81 4.75
N VAL A 73 -5.42 0.49 4.80
CA VAL A 73 -4.39 -0.28 4.09
C VAL A 73 -4.66 0.00 2.61
N ALA A 74 -3.67 0.51 1.89
CA ALA A 74 -3.75 0.51 0.45
C ALA A 74 -4.06 -0.95 0.06
N ALA A 75 -5.28 -1.20 -0.41
CA ALA A 75 -5.58 -2.50 -0.95
C ALA A 75 -4.51 -2.74 -2.00
N ALA A 76 -3.63 -3.69 -1.75
CA ALA A 76 -2.83 -4.24 -2.81
C ALA A 76 -3.87 -4.83 -3.78
N SER A 77 -4.31 -4.02 -4.74
CA SER A 77 -5.02 -4.55 -5.90
C SER A 77 -3.97 -5.27 -6.73
N GLY A 78 -3.38 -6.31 -6.12
CA GLY A 78 -2.30 -7.06 -6.74
C GLY A 78 -2.72 -7.82 -7.99
N VAL A 79 -3.81 -7.44 -8.64
CA VAL A 79 -4.38 -8.15 -9.77
C VAL A 79 -4.52 -7.21 -10.97
N ASN A 80 -3.82 -7.50 -12.04
CA ASN A 80 -3.86 -6.77 -13.30
C ASN A 80 -4.25 -7.68 -14.46
N ALA A 81 -5.40 -7.42 -15.07
CA ALA A 81 -5.72 -8.01 -16.37
C ALA A 81 -4.91 -7.29 -17.45
N LEU A 82 -4.01 -8.02 -18.10
CA LEU A 82 -3.14 -7.47 -19.14
C LEU A 82 -3.95 -6.91 -20.31
N GLY A 83 -3.56 -5.75 -20.80
CA GLY A 83 -4.22 -5.07 -21.90
C GLY A 83 -4.39 -5.99 -23.13
N SER A 84 -5.46 -5.82 -23.89
CA SER A 84 -5.85 -6.71 -25.00
C SER A 84 -5.92 -8.19 -24.60
N GLY A 85 -6.28 -8.48 -23.35
CA GLY A 85 -6.31 -9.84 -22.81
C GLY A 85 -4.94 -10.53 -22.71
N GLY A 86 -3.85 -9.78 -22.74
CA GLY A 86 -2.48 -10.27 -22.79
C GLY A 86 -1.92 -10.45 -24.21
N ASN A 87 -2.73 -10.20 -25.25
CA ASN A 87 -2.26 -10.32 -26.64
C ASN A 87 -1.65 -9.01 -27.17
N ALA A 88 -0.94 -8.30 -26.30
CA ALA A 88 -0.13 -7.12 -26.62
C ALA A 88 1.10 -7.10 -25.69
N ASP A 89 2.13 -6.38 -26.07
CA ASP A 89 3.26 -6.12 -25.18
C ASP A 89 2.80 -5.30 -23.97
N ALA A 90 3.31 -5.58 -22.79
CA ALA A 90 2.85 -4.96 -21.56
C ALA A 90 3.99 -4.76 -20.56
N THR A 91 3.81 -3.78 -19.67
CA THR A 91 4.60 -3.69 -18.43
C THR A 91 3.80 -4.30 -17.29
N LEU A 92 4.44 -5.17 -16.53
CA LEU A 92 3.86 -5.77 -15.34
C LEU A 92 3.84 -4.72 -14.24
N THR A 93 2.68 -4.49 -13.64
CA THR A 93 2.50 -3.41 -12.66
C THR A 93 2.12 -3.92 -11.29
N GLU A 94 1.41 -5.05 -11.23
CA GLU A 94 0.83 -5.59 -10.02
C GLU A 94 1.52 -6.89 -9.57
N SER A 95 1.21 -7.34 -8.38
CA SER A 95 1.73 -8.59 -7.86
C SER A 95 1.23 -9.81 -8.64
N PHE A 96 0.03 -9.74 -9.23
CA PHE A 96 -0.53 -10.77 -10.09
C PHE A 96 -1.01 -10.19 -11.41
N ASN A 97 -0.38 -10.59 -12.51
CA ASN A 97 -0.69 -10.15 -13.87
C ASN A 97 -1.16 -11.35 -14.68
N PHE A 98 -2.32 -11.26 -15.33
CA PHE A 98 -2.89 -12.40 -16.04
C PHE A 98 -3.41 -12.03 -17.42
N ALA A 99 -3.20 -12.95 -18.36
CA ALA A 99 -3.79 -12.90 -19.67
C ALA A 99 -5.18 -13.55 -19.64
N THR A 100 -6.16 -12.91 -20.27
CA THR A 100 -7.55 -13.42 -20.37
C THR A 100 -7.89 -13.97 -21.74
N ALA A 101 -7.15 -13.59 -22.77
CA ALA A 101 -7.34 -14.05 -24.15
C ALA A 101 -6.24 -15.04 -24.57
N THR A 102 -6.47 -15.76 -25.67
CA THR A 102 -5.42 -16.52 -26.34
C THR A 102 -4.38 -15.57 -26.93
N ILE A 103 -3.12 -15.87 -26.67
CA ILE A 103 -1.98 -15.12 -27.19
C ILE A 103 -1.62 -15.71 -28.57
N THR A 104 -1.82 -14.93 -29.61
CA THR A 104 -1.74 -15.38 -31.02
C THR A 104 -0.47 -14.93 -31.73
N ALA A 105 0.37 -14.12 -31.08
CA ALA A 105 1.66 -13.65 -31.58
C ALA A 105 2.66 -13.53 -30.45
N ASN A 106 3.95 -13.56 -30.76
CA ASN A 106 5.01 -13.34 -29.78
C ASN A 106 4.81 -12.01 -29.03
N ARG A 107 4.95 -12.04 -27.71
CA ARG A 107 4.76 -10.88 -26.85
C ARG A 107 5.92 -10.70 -25.89
N THR A 108 6.12 -9.45 -25.48
CA THR A 108 7.09 -9.08 -24.47
C THR A 108 6.37 -8.46 -23.28
N TYR A 109 6.56 -9.04 -22.10
CA TYR A 109 6.10 -8.48 -20.83
C TYR A 109 7.32 -7.99 -20.06
N THR A 110 7.36 -6.70 -19.77
CA THR A 110 8.50 -6.09 -19.07
C THR A 110 8.24 -6.07 -17.57
N MET A 111 9.21 -6.54 -16.79
CA MET A 111 9.17 -6.46 -15.33
C MET A 111 9.01 -5.00 -14.88
N PRO A 112 8.44 -4.75 -13.70
CA PRO A 112 8.38 -3.40 -13.17
C PRO A 112 9.78 -2.88 -12.85
N ALA A 113 9.95 -1.55 -12.89
CA ALA A 113 11.20 -0.93 -12.46
C ALA A 113 11.51 -1.24 -11.00
N SER A 114 12.79 -1.26 -10.62
CA SER A 114 13.25 -1.48 -9.24
C SER A 114 12.95 -0.33 -8.30
N ALA A 115 12.76 0.87 -8.84
CA ALA A 115 12.43 2.05 -8.05
C ALA A 115 11.10 1.85 -7.28
N GLY A 116 11.15 1.96 -5.96
CA GLY A 116 9.98 1.79 -5.09
C GLY A 116 9.61 0.32 -4.81
N ARG A 117 10.50 -0.63 -5.11
CA ARG A 117 10.32 -2.05 -4.74
C ARG A 117 10.98 -2.37 -3.41
N ASP A 118 10.27 -3.14 -2.61
CA ASP A 118 10.77 -3.66 -1.35
C ASP A 118 11.28 -5.09 -1.49
N LEU A 119 12.27 -5.46 -0.68
CA LEU A 119 12.76 -6.84 -0.63
C LEU A 119 11.62 -7.77 -0.22
N GLY A 120 11.39 -8.79 -1.03
CA GLY A 120 10.30 -9.72 -0.83
C GLY A 120 9.09 -9.49 -1.73
N ASP A 121 9.03 -8.37 -2.47
CA ASP A 121 7.98 -8.13 -3.46
C ASP A 121 7.89 -9.28 -4.45
N VAL A 122 6.68 -9.64 -4.80
CA VAL A 122 6.38 -10.74 -5.73
C VAL A 122 5.62 -10.19 -6.93
N VAL A 123 6.04 -10.62 -8.11
CA VAL A 123 5.32 -10.40 -9.38
C VAL A 123 5.03 -11.76 -10.00
N THR A 124 3.78 -12.08 -10.22
CA THR A 124 3.35 -13.31 -10.89
C THR A 124 2.76 -12.98 -12.25
N VAL A 125 3.12 -13.77 -13.24
CA VAL A 125 2.50 -13.75 -14.58
C VAL A 125 1.77 -15.05 -14.79
N LYS A 126 0.49 -14.96 -15.22
CA LYS A 126 -0.35 -16.09 -15.57
C LYS A 126 -0.81 -15.96 -17.01
N LEU A 127 -0.49 -16.94 -17.84
CA LEU A 127 -1.01 -17.03 -19.20
C LEU A 127 -2.33 -17.83 -19.20
N SER A 128 -3.29 -17.43 -20.04
CA SER A 128 -4.50 -18.21 -20.29
C SER A 128 -4.21 -19.31 -21.31
N ASN A 129 -4.09 -18.93 -22.56
CA ASN A 129 -3.78 -19.81 -23.67
C ASN A 129 -2.73 -19.17 -24.59
N VAL A 130 -1.93 -19.99 -25.26
CA VAL A 130 -0.87 -19.56 -26.17
C VAL A 130 -0.97 -20.46 -27.40
N ASP A 131 -1.01 -19.87 -28.59
CA ASP A 131 -1.03 -20.64 -29.83
C ASP A 131 0.28 -21.41 -30.03
N PRO A 132 0.24 -22.54 -30.70
CA PRO A 132 1.45 -23.35 -30.97
C PRO A 132 2.54 -22.51 -31.65
N GLY A 133 3.77 -22.55 -31.08
CA GLY A 133 4.93 -21.82 -31.58
C GLY A 133 5.00 -20.34 -31.18
N VAL A 134 3.97 -19.82 -30.51
CA VAL A 134 3.99 -18.46 -29.94
C VAL A 134 4.70 -18.45 -28.60
N LYS A 135 5.43 -17.37 -28.32
CA LYS A 135 6.23 -17.19 -27.12
C LYS A 135 5.87 -15.88 -26.41
N VAL A 136 5.83 -15.95 -25.09
CA VAL A 136 5.79 -14.77 -24.24
C VAL A 136 7.13 -14.64 -23.55
N THR A 137 7.84 -13.55 -23.81
CA THR A 137 9.11 -13.26 -23.17
C THR A 137 8.88 -12.29 -22.02
N VAL A 138 9.11 -12.71 -20.79
CA VAL A 138 9.17 -11.81 -19.65
C VAL A 138 10.59 -11.27 -19.57
N THR A 139 10.76 -9.97 -19.78
CA THR A 139 12.05 -9.30 -19.82
C THR A 139 12.23 -8.37 -18.62
N ARG A 140 13.48 -8.16 -18.25
CA ARG A 140 13.84 -7.20 -17.20
C ARG A 140 13.52 -5.77 -17.59
N ALA A 141 13.34 -4.88 -16.61
CA ALA A 141 13.41 -3.44 -16.82
C ALA A 141 14.84 -2.94 -16.57
N GLY A 142 15.32 -2.05 -17.43
CA GLY A 142 16.64 -1.42 -17.26
C GLY A 142 17.79 -2.41 -17.10
N SER A 143 18.57 -2.25 -16.02
CA SER A 143 19.74 -3.06 -15.68
C SER A 143 19.45 -4.28 -14.81
N GLN A 144 18.19 -4.51 -14.44
CA GLN A 144 17.81 -5.63 -13.56
C GLN A 144 18.23 -6.99 -14.12
N THR A 145 18.23 -8.00 -13.25
CA THR A 145 18.44 -9.39 -13.64
C THR A 145 17.28 -10.27 -13.19
N ILE A 146 17.03 -11.35 -13.92
CA ILE A 146 16.10 -12.41 -13.59
C ILE A 146 16.91 -13.71 -13.54
N ASP A 147 17.13 -14.29 -12.36
CA ASP A 147 18.05 -15.43 -12.14
C ASP A 147 19.42 -15.24 -12.81
N GLY A 148 19.97 -14.02 -12.76
CA GLY A 148 21.21 -13.66 -13.42
C GLY A 148 21.12 -13.44 -14.94
N GLY A 149 19.97 -13.72 -15.56
CA GLY A 149 19.69 -13.50 -16.98
C GLY A 149 18.95 -12.18 -17.24
N THR A 150 18.54 -11.99 -18.48
CA THR A 150 17.80 -10.79 -18.92
C THR A 150 16.31 -11.03 -19.13
N SER A 151 15.90 -12.27 -19.28
CA SER A 151 14.52 -12.66 -19.58
C SER A 151 14.27 -14.13 -19.34
N VAL A 152 13.00 -14.50 -19.27
CA VAL A 152 12.48 -15.88 -19.28
C VAL A 152 11.41 -16.00 -20.34
N VAL A 153 11.31 -17.16 -20.96
CA VAL A 153 10.33 -17.44 -22.04
C VAL A 153 9.27 -18.41 -21.55
N LEU A 154 8.03 -18.07 -21.82
CA LEU A 154 6.85 -18.89 -21.50
C LEU A 154 6.19 -19.30 -22.82
N GLU A 155 5.99 -20.61 -23.03
CA GLU A 155 5.52 -21.15 -24.30
C GLU A 155 4.28 -22.06 -24.14
N SER A 156 3.89 -22.36 -22.92
CA SER A 156 2.80 -23.31 -22.68
C SER A 156 1.52 -22.64 -22.22
N PRO A 157 0.37 -23.08 -22.72
CA PRO A 157 -0.93 -22.64 -22.23
C PRO A 157 -1.05 -22.87 -20.72
N GLY A 158 -1.67 -21.92 -20.03
CA GLY A 158 -1.88 -22.00 -18.58
C GLY A 158 -0.63 -21.83 -17.72
N THR A 159 0.54 -21.54 -18.30
CA THR A 159 1.78 -21.32 -17.54
C THR A 159 1.61 -20.15 -16.56
N ALA A 160 2.14 -20.34 -15.35
CA ALA A 160 2.34 -19.28 -14.38
C ALA A 160 3.79 -19.28 -13.94
N VAL A 161 4.37 -18.10 -13.73
CA VAL A 161 5.71 -17.92 -13.18
C VAL A 161 5.66 -16.79 -12.17
N SER A 162 6.34 -16.98 -11.07
CA SER A 162 6.47 -15.98 -10.00
C SER A 162 7.91 -15.53 -9.85
N PHE A 163 8.09 -14.24 -9.68
CA PHE A 163 9.37 -13.57 -9.50
C PHE A 163 9.39 -12.88 -8.15
N LYS A 164 10.44 -13.06 -7.39
CA LYS A 164 10.64 -12.38 -6.11
C LYS A 164 11.80 -11.41 -6.19
N TYR A 165 11.59 -10.18 -5.71
CA TYR A 165 12.65 -9.17 -5.60
C TYR A 165 13.50 -9.49 -4.37
N VAL A 166 14.76 -9.90 -4.59
CA VAL A 166 15.62 -10.44 -3.53
C VAL A 166 16.80 -9.55 -3.17
N ALA A 167 17.19 -8.68 -4.07
CA ALA A 167 18.24 -7.69 -3.88
C ALA A 167 18.05 -6.53 -4.85
N ALA A 168 18.81 -5.45 -4.71
CA ALA A 168 18.80 -4.34 -5.66
C ALA A 168 18.96 -4.88 -7.09
N ASP A 169 18.05 -4.49 -7.98
CA ASP A 169 18.01 -4.89 -9.39
C ASP A 169 18.03 -6.40 -9.65
N THR A 170 17.57 -7.22 -8.67
CA THR A 170 17.63 -8.68 -8.78
C THR A 170 16.30 -9.35 -8.48
N TRP A 171 15.78 -10.05 -9.46
CA TRP A 171 14.62 -10.93 -9.36
C TRP A 171 15.03 -12.39 -9.41
N MET A 172 14.38 -13.24 -8.65
CA MET A 172 14.54 -14.70 -8.72
C MET A 172 13.19 -15.36 -8.98
N ILE A 173 13.21 -16.41 -9.80
CA ILE A 173 12.05 -17.28 -10.06
C ILE A 173 11.92 -18.30 -8.93
N PHE A 174 10.67 -18.58 -8.50
CA PHE A 174 10.39 -19.57 -7.46
C PHE A 174 9.06 -20.30 -7.69
#